data_f379b376fe888fc61bcb74babf750935
#
_entry.id   f379b376fe888fc61bcb74babf750935
#
_cell.length_a   1.000
_cell.length_b   1.000
_cell.length_c   1.000
_cell.angle_alpha   90.00
_cell.angle_beta   90.00
_cell.angle_gamma   90.00
#
_symmetry.space_group_name_H-M   'P 1'
#
loop_
_entity.id
_entity.type
_entity.pdbx_description
1 polymer ?
#
loop_
_entity_poly.entity_id
_entity_poly.type
_entity_poly.pdbx_seq_one_letter_code
_entity_poly.pdbx_strand_id
1 'polypeptide(L)'
;MQRHFLSYAPRFGSYKEPRPFLVKQSPYYWWWLALTLNEEYAKLCEQQRQRASTSRDSFKAQPDMLKVYADWGDVRYDGDRYRAFCDWWRNRVNTNGEERGIYLFAEPLRGVWTHIVEDGERAAEYAEHDDWLVIAVPLPQQRRYVDKSINRLLKKHLPSEHGKRVDPAEHSQALYRLSKPVHAKRLERALTLYELKHSARGKRMSNAKLADAVGLTTKPSEKRMANEAVDARAQKNT
;
A
#
# COMPACT_ATOMS: atom_id res chain seq x y z
N MET A 1 4.17 1.32 20.49
CA MET A 1 3.87 -0.05 20.02
C MET A 1 4.12 -0.12 18.53
N GLN A 2 4.94 -1.06 18.05
CA GLN A 2 5.30 -1.13 16.63
C GLN A 2 4.25 -1.99 15.90
N ARG A 3 3.49 -1.41 14.98
CA ARG A 3 2.50 -2.09 14.17
C ARG A 3 3.17 -3.00 13.14
N HIS A 4 2.53 -4.11 12.82
CA HIS A 4 3.01 -5.11 11.89
C HIS A 4 2.38 -4.92 10.50
N PHE A 5 3.16 -5.18 9.44
CA PHE A 5 2.70 -5.17 8.05
C PHE A 5 3.06 -6.50 7.40
N LEU A 6 2.10 -7.24 6.92
CA LEU A 6 2.35 -8.54 6.25
C LEU A 6 3.00 -8.37 4.87
N SER A 7 2.60 -7.34 4.11
CA SER A 7 3.06 -7.18 2.73
C SER A 7 4.31 -6.34 2.61
N TYR A 8 4.27 -5.14 3.15
CA TYR A 8 5.30 -4.12 2.94
C TYR A 8 5.43 -3.24 4.18
N ALA A 9 6.60 -3.29 4.81
CA ALA A 9 6.91 -2.37 5.90
C ALA A 9 7.31 -1.00 5.31
N PRO A 10 6.55 0.08 5.58
CA PRO A 10 6.81 1.37 4.97
C PRO A 10 8.14 1.97 5.46
N ARG A 11 8.96 2.44 4.51
CA ARG A 11 10.21 3.14 4.76
C ARG A 11 10.27 4.34 3.84
N PHE A 12 10.11 5.54 4.38
CA PHE A 12 10.04 6.77 3.59
C PHE A 12 11.26 7.67 3.73
N GLY A 13 12.21 7.32 4.59
CA GLY A 13 13.34 8.17 4.96
C GLY A 13 13.05 9.04 6.18
N SER A 14 13.74 10.18 6.29
CA SER A 14 13.50 11.13 7.38
C SER A 14 12.13 11.78 7.26
N TYR A 15 11.52 12.09 8.41
CA TYR A 15 10.22 12.77 8.45
C TYR A 15 10.24 14.15 7.77
N LYS A 16 11.29 14.90 7.99
CA LYS A 16 11.42 16.26 7.44
C LYS A 16 11.75 16.26 5.95
N GLU A 17 12.48 15.23 5.51
CA GLU A 17 12.94 15.08 4.13
C GLU A 17 12.71 13.64 3.67
N PRO A 18 11.52 13.32 3.17
CA PRO A 18 11.25 12.00 2.62
C PRO A 18 12.12 11.77 1.38
N ARG A 19 12.65 10.56 1.25
CA ARG A 19 13.45 10.19 0.08
C ARG A 19 12.50 9.73 -1.04
N PRO A 20 12.38 10.47 -2.17
CA PRO A 20 11.45 10.12 -3.26
C PRO A 20 11.60 8.68 -3.76
N PHE A 21 12.83 8.18 -3.80
CA PHE A 21 13.12 6.80 -4.19
C PHE A 21 12.45 5.77 -3.26
N LEU A 22 12.53 5.97 -1.93
CA LEU A 22 11.91 5.06 -0.96
C LEU A 22 10.39 5.16 -0.99
N VAL A 23 9.86 6.38 -1.12
CA VAL A 23 8.41 6.61 -1.23
C VAL A 23 7.85 5.89 -2.46
N LYS A 24 8.50 5.99 -3.61
CA LYS A 24 8.10 5.32 -4.85
C LYS A 24 8.12 3.79 -4.77
N GLN A 25 8.89 3.20 -3.87
CA GLN A 25 8.86 1.76 -3.65
C GLN A 25 7.63 1.31 -2.87
N SER A 26 6.96 2.21 -2.18
CA SER A 26 5.78 1.90 -1.37
C SER A 26 4.54 1.72 -2.25
N PRO A 27 3.83 0.58 -2.16
CA PRO A 27 2.55 0.40 -2.83
C PRO A 27 1.49 1.39 -2.36
N TYR A 28 1.57 1.81 -1.11
CA TYR A 28 0.62 2.73 -0.49
C TYR A 28 0.70 4.14 -1.08
N TYR A 29 1.91 4.59 -1.49
CA TYR A 29 2.09 5.84 -2.23
C TYR A 29 1.34 5.83 -3.55
N TRP A 30 1.38 4.73 -4.29
CA TRP A 30 0.70 4.63 -5.58
C TRP A 30 -0.82 4.59 -5.44
N TRP A 31 -1.34 3.99 -4.38
CA TRP A 31 -2.76 4.03 -4.07
C TRP A 31 -3.22 5.45 -3.70
N TRP A 32 -2.45 6.11 -2.82
CA TRP A 32 -2.71 7.50 -2.47
C TRP A 32 -2.68 8.41 -3.71
N LEU A 33 -1.65 8.30 -4.56
CA LEU A 33 -1.53 9.08 -5.79
C LEU A 33 -2.67 8.79 -6.77
N ALA A 34 -3.07 7.53 -6.95
CA ALA A 34 -4.21 7.19 -7.78
C ALA A 34 -5.51 7.86 -7.29
N LEU A 35 -5.68 7.93 -5.97
CA LEU A 35 -6.84 8.58 -5.36
C LEU A 35 -6.81 10.11 -5.53
N THR A 36 -5.62 10.74 -5.47
CA THR A 36 -5.48 12.19 -5.77
C THR A 36 -5.82 12.55 -7.20
N LEU A 37 -5.63 11.61 -8.14
CA LEU A 37 -5.92 11.78 -9.56
C LEU A 37 -7.39 11.45 -9.92
N ASN A 38 -8.16 10.94 -8.97
CA ASN A 38 -9.57 10.64 -9.18
C ASN A 38 -10.41 11.92 -9.06
N GLU A 39 -10.99 12.38 -10.18
CA GLU A 39 -11.77 13.61 -10.23
C GLU A 39 -13.02 13.58 -9.34
N GLU A 40 -13.68 12.43 -9.24
CA GLU A 40 -14.87 12.27 -8.39
C GLU A 40 -14.49 12.38 -6.91
N TYR A 41 -13.37 11.76 -6.54
CA TYR A 41 -12.85 11.87 -5.17
C TYR A 41 -12.39 13.29 -4.84
N ALA A 42 -11.75 13.97 -5.77
CA ALA A 42 -11.35 15.38 -5.60
C ALA A 42 -12.57 16.30 -5.37
N LYS A 43 -13.67 16.08 -6.11
CA LYS A 43 -14.94 16.79 -5.91
C LYS A 43 -15.52 16.50 -4.52
N LEU A 44 -15.48 15.25 -4.08
CA LEU A 44 -15.94 14.86 -2.75
C LEU A 44 -15.11 15.54 -1.65
N CYS A 45 -13.79 15.57 -1.77
CA CYS A 45 -12.91 16.28 -0.83
C CYS A 45 -13.27 17.76 -0.73
N GLU A 46 -13.50 18.43 -1.88
CA GLU A 46 -13.89 19.84 -1.90
C GLU A 46 -15.22 20.07 -1.17
N GLN A 47 -16.20 19.23 -1.44
CA GLN A 47 -17.52 19.33 -0.79
C GLN A 47 -17.46 19.10 0.71
N GLN A 48 -16.71 18.11 1.16
CA GLN A 48 -16.56 17.85 2.59
C GLN A 48 -15.84 19.00 3.31
N ARG A 49 -14.88 19.64 2.64
CA ARG A 49 -14.22 20.86 3.15
C ARG A 49 -15.19 22.03 3.26
N GLN A 50 -16.04 22.23 2.24
CA GLN A 50 -17.06 23.29 2.23
C GLN A 50 -18.15 23.04 3.29
N ARG A 51 -18.54 21.78 3.52
CA ARG A 51 -19.49 21.41 4.59
C ARG A 51 -18.94 21.70 5.98
N ALA A 52 -17.65 21.52 6.20
CA ALA A 52 -17.02 21.89 7.46
C ALA A 52 -17.07 23.41 7.72
N SER A 53 -17.21 24.22 6.65
CA SER A 53 -17.29 25.68 6.72
C SER A 53 -18.71 26.25 6.59
N THR A 54 -19.66 25.50 5.97
CA THR A 54 -21.01 26.01 5.66
C THR A 54 -22.05 24.89 5.68
N SER A 55 -23.17 25.12 6.37
CA SER A 55 -24.22 24.11 6.65
C SER A 55 -25.18 23.80 5.50
N ARG A 56 -24.85 24.01 4.22
CA ARG A 56 -25.75 23.77 3.09
C ARG A 56 -25.02 23.32 1.84
N ASP A 57 -25.19 22.06 1.45
CA ASP A 57 -25.60 21.58 0.13
C ASP A 57 -25.56 20.05 0.06
N SER A 58 -26.62 19.47 -0.50
CA SER A 58 -26.85 18.04 -0.54
C SER A 58 -26.30 17.44 -1.82
N PHE A 59 -25.02 17.10 -1.85
CA PHE A 59 -24.51 16.19 -2.87
C PHE A 59 -24.73 14.73 -2.41
N LYS A 60 -25.39 13.94 -3.27
CA LYS A 60 -25.52 12.49 -3.07
C LYS A 60 -24.24 11.82 -3.56
N ALA A 61 -23.18 11.84 -2.75
CA ALA A 61 -22.04 10.98 -2.99
C ALA A 61 -22.50 9.51 -2.88
N GLN A 62 -21.91 8.65 -3.70
CA GLN A 62 -22.15 7.20 -3.58
C GLN A 62 -21.69 6.74 -2.17
N PRO A 63 -22.44 5.86 -1.48
CA PRO A 63 -22.12 5.42 -0.13
C PRO A 63 -20.69 4.89 0.01
N ASP A 64 -20.20 4.17 -1.00
CA ASP A 64 -18.85 3.61 -1.02
C ASP A 64 -17.76 4.70 -1.04
N MET A 65 -17.99 5.79 -1.78
CA MET A 65 -17.06 6.93 -1.83
C MET A 65 -17.01 7.68 -0.50
N LEU A 66 -18.13 7.79 0.21
CA LEU A 66 -18.17 8.38 1.55
C LEU A 66 -17.39 7.54 2.56
N LYS A 67 -17.49 6.21 2.47
CA LYS A 67 -16.69 5.30 3.29
C LYS A 67 -15.20 5.46 3.01
N VAL A 68 -14.81 5.50 1.73
CA VAL A 68 -13.42 5.76 1.34
C VAL A 68 -12.95 7.10 1.89
N TYR A 69 -13.77 8.16 1.84
CA TYR A 69 -13.41 9.45 2.41
C TYR A 69 -13.28 9.42 3.92
N ALA A 70 -14.13 8.69 4.63
CA ALA A 70 -14.01 8.53 6.09
C ALA A 70 -12.67 7.89 6.48
N ASP A 71 -12.22 6.91 5.70
CA ASP A 71 -10.97 6.19 5.94
C ASP A 71 -9.73 7.01 5.48
N TRP A 72 -9.75 7.48 4.24
CA TRP A 72 -8.58 8.13 3.60
C TRP A 72 -8.49 9.64 3.87
N GLY A 73 -9.61 10.30 4.13
CA GLY A 73 -9.68 11.74 4.32
C GLY A 73 -9.38 12.56 3.07
N ASP A 74 -9.06 13.82 3.25
CA ASP A 74 -8.64 14.69 2.14
C ASP A 74 -7.21 14.35 1.71
N VAL A 75 -7.05 13.86 0.49
CA VAL A 75 -5.74 13.48 -0.10
C VAL A 75 -5.19 14.56 -1.03
N ARG A 76 -5.90 15.66 -1.23
CA ARG A 76 -5.42 16.77 -2.07
C ARG A 76 -4.20 17.42 -1.42
N TYR A 77 -3.32 17.90 -2.25
CA TYR A 77 -2.07 18.50 -1.78
C TYR A 77 -1.62 19.64 -2.69
N ASP A 78 -0.81 20.52 -2.12
CA ASP A 78 -0.09 21.56 -2.82
C ASP A 78 1.42 21.34 -2.63
N GLY A 79 2.22 21.60 -3.67
CA GLY A 79 3.67 21.50 -3.61
C GLY A 79 4.24 20.10 -3.79
N ASP A 80 5.20 19.71 -2.95
CA ASP A 80 5.91 18.43 -3.08
C ASP A 80 5.03 17.23 -2.70
N ARG A 81 4.73 16.37 -3.68
CA ARG A 81 3.86 15.21 -3.51
C ARG A 81 4.42 14.12 -2.59
N TYR A 82 5.73 13.99 -2.49
CA TYR A 82 6.32 12.97 -1.62
C TYR A 82 6.22 13.36 -0.17
N ARG A 83 6.43 14.64 0.12
CA ARG A 83 6.20 15.22 1.43
C ARG A 83 4.72 15.17 1.81
N ALA A 84 3.85 15.57 0.92
CA ALA A 84 2.40 15.54 1.11
C ALA A 84 1.88 14.12 1.44
N PHE A 85 2.39 13.10 0.73
CA PHE A 85 2.08 11.71 1.06
C PHE A 85 2.54 11.32 2.46
N CYS A 86 3.76 11.69 2.84
CA CYS A 86 4.27 11.38 4.18
C CYS A 86 3.51 12.11 5.29
N ASP A 87 3.10 13.33 5.05
CA ASP A 87 2.27 14.11 5.98
C ASP A 87 0.87 13.49 6.09
N TRP A 88 0.25 13.12 4.96
CA TRP A 88 -1.02 12.39 4.94
C TRP A 88 -0.93 11.05 5.67
N TRP A 89 0.14 10.27 5.46
CA TRP A 89 0.36 9.00 6.13
C TRP A 89 0.33 9.11 7.65
N ARG A 90 0.88 10.20 8.18
CA ARG A 90 1.01 10.46 9.63
C ARG A 90 -0.14 11.23 10.24
N ASN A 91 -1.09 11.68 9.44
CA ASN A 91 -2.29 12.33 9.98
C ASN A 91 -2.99 11.41 10.97
N ARG A 92 -3.42 12.00 12.10
CA ARG A 92 -4.16 11.29 13.16
C ARG A 92 -5.60 11.08 12.73
N VAL A 93 -6.09 9.84 12.83
CA VAL A 93 -7.44 9.48 12.35
C VAL A 93 -8.45 9.27 13.46
N ASN A 94 -7.99 9.01 14.67
CA ASN A 94 -8.86 8.72 15.81
C ASN A 94 -8.39 9.39 17.11
N THR A 95 -9.22 9.33 18.15
CA THR A 95 -8.92 9.87 19.47
C THR A 95 -7.70 9.22 20.12
N ASN A 96 -7.36 7.99 19.71
CA ASN A 96 -6.16 7.29 20.18
C ASN A 96 -4.88 7.83 19.52
N GLY A 97 -5.00 8.80 18.61
CA GLY A 97 -3.86 9.42 17.94
C GLY A 97 -3.14 8.50 16.96
N GLU A 98 -3.84 7.53 16.39
CA GLU A 98 -3.28 6.59 15.43
C GLU A 98 -2.99 7.26 14.09
N GLU A 99 -1.82 6.98 13.50
CA GLU A 99 -1.45 7.48 12.19
C GLU A 99 -2.29 6.81 11.10
N ARG A 100 -2.75 7.59 10.12
CA ARG A 100 -3.67 7.13 9.06
C ARG A 100 -3.12 5.93 8.28
N GLY A 101 -1.86 5.99 7.87
CA GLY A 101 -1.26 4.88 7.13
C GLY A 101 -1.18 3.59 7.95
N ILE A 102 -0.99 3.70 9.26
CA ILE A 102 -1.00 2.56 10.17
C ILE A 102 -2.44 2.03 10.31
N TYR A 103 -3.40 2.90 10.54
CA TYR A 103 -4.81 2.55 10.65
C TYR A 103 -5.33 1.79 9.41
N LEU A 104 -4.94 2.22 8.20
CA LEU A 104 -5.41 1.63 6.97
C LEU A 104 -4.74 0.30 6.61
N PHE A 105 -3.43 0.18 6.84
CA PHE A 105 -2.62 -0.86 6.20
C PHE A 105 -1.88 -1.79 7.15
N ALA A 106 -1.81 -1.45 8.45
CA ALA A 106 -1.20 -2.34 9.42
C ALA A 106 -2.18 -3.39 9.90
N GLU A 107 -1.65 -4.53 10.28
CA GLU A 107 -2.45 -5.58 10.93
C GLU A 107 -2.98 -5.10 12.28
N PRO A 108 -4.21 -5.43 12.64
CA PRO A 108 -4.75 -5.11 13.96
C PRO A 108 -3.90 -5.77 15.05
N LEU A 109 -3.78 -5.09 16.18
CA LEU A 109 -3.03 -5.59 17.35
C LEU A 109 -3.83 -6.67 18.10
N ARG A 110 -4.25 -7.72 17.42
CA ARG A 110 -4.84 -8.87 18.10
C ARG A 110 -3.74 -9.85 18.40
N GLY A 111 -3.37 -9.95 19.70
CA GLY A 111 -2.57 -11.05 20.22
C GLY A 111 -1.20 -11.33 19.54
N VAL A 112 -0.62 -10.36 18.86
CA VAL A 112 0.53 -10.57 17.96
C VAL A 112 1.86 -10.67 18.70
N TRP A 113 1.88 -10.45 20.02
CA TRP A 113 3.14 -10.34 20.76
C TRP A 113 3.30 -11.47 21.76
N THR A 114 4.42 -12.17 21.66
CA THR A 114 4.88 -13.01 22.77
C THR A 114 5.12 -12.10 23.98
N HIS A 115 4.51 -12.41 25.10
CA HIS A 115 4.71 -11.72 26.35
C HIS A 115 4.86 -12.72 27.49
N ILE A 116 5.44 -12.27 28.57
CA ILE A 116 5.54 -13.09 29.80
C ILE A 116 4.21 -12.95 30.51
N VAL A 117 3.62 -14.09 30.87
CA VAL A 117 2.43 -14.17 31.70
C VAL A 117 2.90 -14.43 33.11
N GLU A 118 2.74 -13.45 33.98
CA GLU A 118 3.20 -13.51 35.37
C GLU A 118 2.16 -14.17 36.28
N ASP A 119 0.93 -14.24 35.84
CA ASP A 119 -0.21 -14.74 36.59
C ASP A 119 -0.68 -16.11 36.06
N GLY A 120 -0.84 -17.07 36.95
CA GLY A 120 -1.30 -18.41 36.61
C GLY A 120 -2.73 -18.46 36.09
N GLU A 121 -3.63 -17.60 36.56
CA GLU A 121 -5.02 -17.53 36.10
C GLU A 121 -5.07 -17.07 34.67
N ARG A 122 -4.29 -16.05 34.32
CA ARG A 122 -4.13 -15.61 32.93
C ARG A 122 -3.50 -16.65 32.01
N ALA A 123 -2.55 -17.41 32.51
CA ALA A 123 -1.95 -18.50 31.76
C ALA A 123 -2.99 -19.58 31.41
N ALA A 124 -3.88 -19.90 32.37
CA ALA A 124 -4.99 -20.83 32.15
C ALA A 124 -5.99 -20.27 31.10
N GLU A 125 -6.36 -19.00 31.24
CA GLU A 125 -7.23 -18.32 30.27
C GLU A 125 -6.67 -18.38 28.84
N TYR A 126 -5.38 -18.09 28.65
CA TYR A 126 -4.74 -18.20 27.33
C TYR A 126 -4.69 -19.65 26.83
N ALA A 127 -4.53 -20.62 27.69
CA ALA A 127 -4.47 -22.03 27.32
C ALA A 127 -5.83 -22.59 26.84
N GLU A 128 -6.93 -21.96 27.22
CA GLU A 128 -8.29 -22.31 26.78
C GLU A 128 -8.62 -21.77 25.38
N HIS A 129 -7.83 -20.82 24.87
CA HIS A 129 -8.04 -20.23 23.55
C HIS A 129 -7.16 -20.91 22.49
N ASP A 130 -7.75 -21.43 21.42
CA ASP A 130 -7.06 -22.10 20.32
C ASP A 130 -6.04 -21.20 19.59
N ASP A 131 -6.17 -19.88 19.70
CA ASP A 131 -5.29 -18.89 19.07
C ASP A 131 -3.98 -18.65 19.84
N TRP A 132 -3.80 -19.26 21.02
CA TRP A 132 -2.65 -19.04 21.89
C TRP A 132 -1.88 -20.32 22.17
N LEU A 133 -0.56 -20.21 22.16
CA LEU A 133 0.35 -21.26 22.64
C LEU A 133 1.04 -20.80 23.92
N VAL A 134 0.70 -21.43 25.06
CA VAL A 134 1.36 -21.20 26.34
C VAL A 134 2.54 -22.16 26.47
N ILE A 135 3.72 -21.63 26.73
CA ILE A 135 4.96 -22.41 26.86
C ILE A 135 5.59 -22.18 28.23
N ALA A 136 5.74 -23.27 29.03
CA ALA A 136 6.50 -23.22 30.23
C ALA A 136 8.01 -23.41 29.96
N VAL A 137 8.83 -22.47 30.43
CA VAL A 137 10.27 -22.48 30.23
C VAL A 137 10.98 -22.70 31.57
N PRO A 138 11.75 -23.77 31.73
CA PRO A 138 12.52 -24.00 32.96
C PRO A 138 13.75 -23.07 32.98
N LEU A 139 13.75 -22.09 33.87
CA LEU A 139 14.78 -21.07 34.00
C LEU A 139 16.20 -21.60 34.31
N PRO A 140 16.40 -22.73 35.07
CA PRO A 140 17.73 -23.26 35.35
C PRO A 140 18.45 -23.86 34.14
N GLN A 141 17.78 -24.02 33.00
CA GLN A 141 18.40 -24.61 31.82
C GLN A 141 19.25 -23.62 31.00
N GLN A 142 20.26 -24.15 30.30
CA GLN A 142 21.07 -23.35 29.38
C GLN A 142 20.24 -22.88 28.20
N ARG A 143 20.33 -21.60 27.86
CA ARG A 143 19.58 -20.94 26.79
C ARG A 143 19.54 -21.73 25.50
N ARG A 144 20.65 -22.32 25.04
CA ARG A 144 20.74 -23.10 23.80
C ARG A 144 19.74 -24.29 23.73
N TYR A 145 19.48 -24.94 24.89
CA TYR A 145 18.54 -26.04 24.95
C TYR A 145 17.09 -25.55 24.97
N VAL A 146 16.86 -24.44 25.67
CA VAL A 146 15.58 -23.75 25.69
C VAL A 146 15.20 -23.32 24.30
N ASP A 147 16.06 -22.59 23.59
CA ASP A 147 15.84 -22.11 22.21
C ASP A 147 15.53 -23.29 21.27
N LYS A 148 16.28 -24.41 21.39
CA LYS A 148 16.05 -25.60 20.57
C LYS A 148 14.69 -26.26 20.86
N SER A 149 14.29 -26.30 22.12
CA SER A 149 13.01 -26.87 22.54
C SER A 149 11.84 -26.00 22.10
N ILE A 150 11.90 -24.68 22.32
CA ILE A 150 10.89 -23.71 21.87
C ILE A 150 10.74 -23.79 20.35
N ASN A 151 11.84 -23.76 19.58
CA ASN A 151 11.79 -23.87 18.13
C ASN A 151 11.13 -25.18 17.66
N ARG A 152 11.32 -26.28 18.38
CA ARG A 152 10.65 -27.56 18.07
C ARG A 152 9.15 -27.46 18.30
N LEU A 153 8.72 -26.87 19.42
CA LEU A 153 7.30 -26.66 19.74
C LEU A 153 6.65 -25.71 18.72
N LEU A 154 7.28 -24.59 18.43
CA LEU A 154 6.78 -23.64 17.44
C LEU A 154 6.62 -24.29 16.05
N LYS A 155 7.59 -25.13 15.63
CA LYS A 155 7.48 -25.89 14.37
C LYS A 155 6.29 -26.85 14.35
N LYS A 156 5.88 -27.38 15.50
CA LYS A 156 4.76 -28.31 15.60
C LYS A 156 3.39 -27.60 15.60
N HIS A 157 3.31 -26.43 16.24
CA HIS A 157 2.05 -25.76 16.50
C HIS A 157 1.79 -24.54 15.60
N LEU A 158 2.86 -23.87 15.14
CA LEU A 158 2.68 -22.82 14.13
C LEU A 158 2.72 -23.45 12.74
N PRO A 159 1.67 -23.31 11.94
CA PRO A 159 1.65 -23.74 10.55
C PRO A 159 2.61 -22.85 9.73
N SER A 160 3.90 -23.03 9.92
CA SER A 160 4.88 -22.40 9.07
C SER A 160 5.17 -23.33 7.92
N GLU A 161 4.63 -23.06 6.78
CA GLU A 161 5.22 -23.53 5.53
C GLU A 161 6.62 -22.88 5.47
N HIS A 162 7.64 -23.66 5.82
CA HIS A 162 9.03 -23.20 5.84
C HIS A 162 9.38 -22.51 4.52
N GLY A 163 9.74 -21.24 4.62
CA GLY A 163 10.23 -20.45 3.50
C GLY A 163 9.16 -19.86 2.58
N LYS A 164 7.89 -20.15 2.74
CA LYS A 164 6.82 -19.45 2.02
C LYS A 164 6.43 -18.19 2.80
N ARG A 165 6.48 -17.08 2.11
CA ARG A 165 5.94 -15.81 2.57
C ARG A 165 4.44 -15.98 2.78
N VAL A 166 3.94 -15.63 3.94
CA VAL A 166 2.48 -15.60 4.20
C VAL A 166 1.82 -14.77 3.10
N ASP A 167 0.80 -15.33 2.45
CA ASP A 167 0.08 -14.59 1.41
C ASP A 167 -0.78 -13.50 2.06
N PRO A 168 -0.46 -12.22 1.83
CA PRO A 168 -1.23 -11.13 2.43
C PRO A 168 -2.68 -11.10 1.95
N ALA A 169 -2.97 -11.66 0.78
CA ALA A 169 -4.33 -11.71 0.25
C ALA A 169 -5.24 -12.59 1.09
N GLU A 170 -4.70 -13.68 1.64
CA GLU A 170 -5.46 -14.65 2.43
C GLU A 170 -5.48 -14.32 3.91
N HIS A 171 -4.35 -13.84 4.45
CA HIS A 171 -4.13 -13.76 5.89
C HIS A 171 -4.19 -12.34 6.48
N SER A 172 -4.12 -11.29 5.64
CA SER A 172 -4.17 -9.92 6.15
C SER A 172 -5.55 -9.57 6.70
N GLN A 173 -5.55 -8.99 7.89
CA GLN A 173 -6.72 -8.37 8.53
C GLN A 173 -6.67 -6.85 8.46
N ALA A 174 -5.70 -6.27 7.75
CA ALA A 174 -5.64 -4.84 7.50
C ALA A 174 -6.91 -4.34 6.80
N LEU A 175 -7.33 -3.11 7.11
CA LEU A 175 -8.53 -2.52 6.52
C LEU A 175 -8.43 -2.45 4.99
N TYR A 176 -7.26 -2.11 4.48
CA TYR A 176 -6.92 -2.13 3.05
C TYR A 176 -5.72 -3.05 2.81
N ARG A 177 -5.99 -4.26 2.37
CA ARG A 177 -4.98 -5.29 2.13
C ARG A 177 -4.47 -5.29 0.69
N LEU A 178 -3.18 -5.52 0.52
CA LEU A 178 -2.57 -5.73 -0.79
C LEU A 178 -2.79 -7.17 -1.24
N SER A 179 -3.70 -7.38 -2.17
CA SER A 179 -4.04 -8.71 -2.69
C SER A 179 -3.01 -9.27 -3.69
N LYS A 180 -2.14 -8.42 -4.25
CA LYS A 180 -1.13 -8.81 -5.23
C LYS A 180 0.14 -7.97 -5.08
N PRO A 181 1.31 -8.51 -5.46
CA PRO A 181 2.54 -7.74 -5.52
C PRO A 181 2.38 -6.51 -6.42
N VAL A 182 2.77 -5.36 -5.91
CA VAL A 182 2.68 -4.10 -6.64
C VAL A 182 3.95 -3.88 -7.45
N HIS A 183 3.81 -3.71 -8.74
CA HIS A 183 4.91 -3.36 -9.64
C HIS A 183 5.05 -1.83 -9.74
N ALA A 184 5.80 -1.23 -8.82
CA ALA A 184 5.97 0.23 -8.73
C ALA A 184 6.29 0.90 -10.09
N LYS A 185 7.21 0.34 -10.88
CA LYS A 185 7.56 0.88 -12.20
C LYS A 185 6.39 0.88 -13.19
N ARG A 186 5.52 -0.14 -13.14
CA ARG A 186 4.33 -0.18 -14.02
C ARG A 186 3.30 0.84 -13.59
N LEU A 187 3.07 0.98 -12.30
CA LEU A 187 2.17 2.01 -11.76
C LEU A 187 2.70 3.42 -12.03
N GLU A 188 3.99 3.66 -11.83
CA GLU A 188 4.63 4.94 -12.17
C GLU A 188 4.33 5.32 -13.63
N ARG A 189 4.59 4.41 -14.57
CA ARG A 189 4.32 4.66 -15.98
C ARG A 189 2.83 4.91 -16.27
N ALA A 190 1.95 4.09 -15.69
CA ALA A 190 0.51 4.22 -15.90
C ALA A 190 -0.03 5.55 -15.39
N LEU A 191 0.35 5.96 -14.16
CA LEU A 191 -0.11 7.21 -13.57
C LEU A 191 0.55 8.43 -14.24
N THR A 192 1.82 8.36 -14.62
CA THR A 192 2.47 9.41 -15.41
C THR A 192 1.79 9.58 -16.79
N LEU A 193 1.40 8.47 -17.43
CA LEU A 193 0.64 8.50 -18.67
C LEU A 193 -0.73 9.16 -18.47
N TYR A 194 -1.41 8.83 -17.37
CA TYR A 194 -2.69 9.42 -17.02
C TYR A 194 -2.56 10.94 -16.80
N GLU A 195 -1.62 11.38 -15.97
CA GLU A 195 -1.33 12.80 -15.71
C GLU A 195 -1.01 13.54 -17.01
N LEU A 196 -0.13 12.96 -17.85
CA LEU A 196 0.25 13.55 -19.11
C LEU A 196 -0.96 13.68 -20.06
N LYS A 197 -1.77 12.64 -20.20
CA LYS A 197 -2.96 12.63 -21.06
C LYS A 197 -3.97 13.71 -20.66
N HIS A 198 -4.15 13.97 -19.37
CA HIS A 198 -5.09 14.97 -18.87
C HIS A 198 -4.49 16.39 -18.79
N SER A 199 -3.18 16.54 -18.99
CA SER A 199 -2.54 17.85 -19.10
C SER A 199 -2.92 18.56 -20.40
N ALA A 200 -2.81 19.89 -20.41
CA ALA A 200 -3.04 20.70 -21.62
C ALA A 200 -2.13 20.29 -22.80
N ARG A 201 -0.89 19.87 -22.51
CA ARG A 201 0.06 19.34 -23.49
C ARG A 201 -0.36 17.97 -24.02
N GLY A 202 -0.76 17.07 -23.15
CA GLY A 202 -1.09 15.68 -23.50
C GLY A 202 -2.38 15.56 -24.30
N LYS A 203 -3.36 16.44 -24.08
CA LYS A 203 -4.60 16.51 -24.88
C LYS A 203 -4.34 16.74 -26.39
N ARG A 204 -3.19 17.29 -26.74
CA ARG A 204 -2.77 17.54 -28.12
C ARG A 204 -1.83 16.47 -28.69
N MET A 205 -1.50 15.46 -27.90
CA MET A 205 -0.57 14.39 -28.31
C MET A 205 -1.33 13.16 -28.80
N SER A 206 -0.78 12.50 -29.83
CA SER A 206 -1.28 11.19 -30.24
C SER A 206 -0.93 10.12 -29.19
N ASN A 207 -1.70 9.03 -29.15
CA ASN A 207 -1.44 7.92 -28.22
C ASN A 207 -0.02 7.34 -28.37
N ALA A 208 0.52 7.30 -29.60
CA ALA A 208 1.89 6.85 -29.84
C ALA A 208 2.93 7.77 -29.18
N LYS A 209 2.78 9.09 -29.31
CA LYS A 209 3.65 10.08 -28.65
C LYS A 209 3.53 10.04 -27.13
N LEU A 210 2.33 9.80 -26.61
CA LEU A 210 2.11 9.63 -25.17
C LEU A 210 2.81 8.37 -24.64
N ALA A 211 2.69 7.25 -25.36
CA ALA A 211 3.35 5.99 -25.01
C ALA A 211 4.89 6.14 -25.04
N ASP A 212 5.40 6.84 -26.02
CA ASP A 212 6.84 7.13 -26.16
C ASP A 212 7.35 8.00 -25.00
N ALA A 213 6.63 9.05 -24.67
CA ALA A 213 6.99 9.97 -23.60
C ALA A 213 7.10 9.29 -22.22
N VAL A 214 6.38 8.18 -21.98
CA VAL A 214 6.45 7.38 -20.73
C VAL A 214 7.28 6.10 -20.88
N GLY A 215 7.97 5.92 -22.02
CA GLY A 215 8.83 4.77 -22.27
C GLY A 215 8.07 3.43 -22.35
N LEU A 216 6.86 3.47 -22.92
CA LEU A 216 6.04 2.27 -23.19
C LEU A 216 6.24 1.70 -24.59
N THR A 217 6.88 2.46 -25.50
CA THR A 217 7.20 1.98 -26.83
C THR A 217 8.23 0.85 -26.71
N THR A 218 7.81 -0.34 -27.07
CA THR A 218 8.73 -1.40 -27.41
C THR A 218 9.43 -0.98 -28.70
N LYS A 219 10.77 -1.06 -28.75
CA LYS A 219 11.50 -0.97 -30.03
C LYS A 219 10.74 -1.85 -31.03
N PRO A 220 10.40 -1.34 -32.22
CA PRO A 220 9.72 -2.15 -33.22
C PRO A 220 10.50 -3.45 -33.36
N SER A 221 9.83 -4.61 -33.31
CA SER A 221 10.50 -5.87 -33.53
C SER A 221 11.17 -5.80 -34.89
N GLU A 222 12.35 -6.41 -35.04
CA GLU A 222 13.09 -6.43 -36.33
C GLU A 222 12.20 -6.86 -37.49
N LYS A 223 11.20 -7.73 -37.24
CA LYS A 223 10.15 -8.12 -38.18
C LYS A 223 9.27 -6.96 -38.65
N ARG A 224 8.96 -6.01 -37.80
CA ARG A 224 8.11 -4.85 -38.15
C ARG A 224 8.87 -3.84 -38.99
N MET A 225 10.14 -3.63 -38.66
CA MET A 225 11.04 -2.77 -39.45
C MET A 225 11.33 -3.40 -40.83
N ALA A 226 11.46 -4.72 -40.91
CA ALA A 226 11.62 -5.42 -42.20
C ALA A 226 10.36 -5.28 -43.09
N ASN A 227 9.16 -5.40 -42.50
CA ASN A 227 7.91 -5.25 -43.25
C ASN A 227 7.69 -3.79 -43.71
N GLU A 228 7.96 -2.78 -42.87
CA GLU A 228 7.88 -1.37 -43.25
C GLU A 228 8.89 -1.00 -44.32
N ALA A 229 10.08 -1.62 -44.32
CA ALA A 229 11.08 -1.44 -45.36
C ALA A 229 10.68 -2.10 -46.70
N VAL A 230 9.95 -3.21 -46.67
CA VAL A 230 9.40 -3.90 -47.84
C VAL A 230 8.28 -3.07 -48.47
N ASP A 231 7.34 -2.57 -47.63
CA ASP A 231 6.23 -1.72 -48.09
C ASP A 231 6.72 -0.39 -48.67
N ALA A 232 7.74 0.22 -48.08
CA ALA A 232 8.36 1.44 -48.60
C ALA A 232 9.09 1.24 -49.94
N ARG A 233 9.63 0.02 -50.18
CA ARG A 233 10.22 -0.33 -51.50
C ARG A 233 9.15 -0.61 -52.56
N ALA A 234 8.03 -1.24 -52.16
CA ALA A 234 6.91 -1.48 -53.08
C ALA A 234 6.28 -0.17 -53.58
N GLN A 235 6.15 0.83 -52.68
CA GLN A 235 5.62 2.15 -53.04
C GLN A 235 6.55 3.01 -53.91
N LYS A 236 7.85 2.74 -53.99
CA LYS A 236 8.79 3.45 -54.85
C LYS A 236 8.89 2.88 -56.27
N ASN A 237 8.34 1.70 -56.50
CA ASN A 237 8.37 1.01 -57.79
C ASN A 237 7.02 1.03 -58.52
N THR A 238 6.07 1.82 -58.02
CA THR A 238 4.80 2.17 -58.63
C THR A 238 4.82 3.65 -59.04
#